data_56782fe9888246ef9e7a9a682ca84411
#
_entry.id   56782fe9888246ef9e7a9a682ca84411
#
_cell.length_a   1.000
_cell.length_b   1.000
_cell.length_c   1.000
_cell.angle_alpha   90.00
_cell.angle_beta   90.00
_cell.angle_gamma   90.00
#
_symmetry.space_group_name_H-M   'P 1'
#
loop_
_entity.id
_entity.type
_entity.pdbx_description
1 polymer ?
#
loop_
_entity_poly.entity_id
_entity_poly.type
_entity_poly.pdbx_seq_one_letter_code
_entity_poly.pdbx_strand_id
1 'polypeptide(L)'
;MTYDRQILDILMEVGEKGISVQLLAKHVYNRNSTLFFTPDLNDIRNYVQQYLLKNSKSPLSLIEATGKRGFYRLNTQNNSDARQLMIEFREEHAIEEKEEKPSKDLSLDLFS
;
A
#
# COMPACT_ATOMS: atom_id res chain seq x y z
N MET A 1 -16.80 -2.87 -7.81
CA MET A 1 -15.38 -2.90 -7.48
C MET A 1 -15.12 -2.08 -6.23
N THR A 2 -14.40 -2.64 -5.31
CA THR A 2 -14.11 -1.95 -4.07
C THR A 2 -12.69 -1.39 -4.09
N TYR A 3 -12.45 -0.39 -3.28
CA TYR A 3 -11.10 0.18 -3.16
C TYR A 3 -10.26 -0.55 -2.11
N ASP A 4 -10.83 -1.55 -1.46
CA ASP A 4 -10.16 -2.21 -0.33
C ASP A 4 -8.81 -2.79 -0.74
N ARG A 5 -8.77 -3.51 -1.86
CA ARG A 5 -7.52 -4.13 -2.29
C ARG A 5 -6.47 -3.09 -2.64
N GLN A 6 -6.90 -1.98 -3.27
CA GLN A 6 -5.97 -0.92 -3.63
C GLN A 6 -5.39 -0.25 -2.38
N ILE A 7 -6.22 -0.08 -1.35
CA ILE A 7 -5.75 0.46 -0.09
C ILE A 7 -4.70 -0.45 0.51
N LEU A 8 -4.96 -1.75 0.53
CA LEU A 8 -4.00 -2.72 1.08
C LEU A 8 -2.71 -2.75 0.26
N ASP A 9 -2.81 -2.68 -1.06
CA ASP A 9 -1.63 -2.67 -1.90
C ASP A 9 -0.73 -1.47 -1.58
N ILE A 10 -1.32 -0.30 -1.41
CA ILE A 10 -0.55 0.89 -1.09
C ILE A 10 0.08 0.79 0.30
N LEU A 11 -0.68 0.25 1.26
CA LEU A 11 -0.14 0.06 2.61
C LEU A 11 1.04 -0.90 2.61
N MET A 12 0.99 -1.93 1.76
CA MET A 12 2.12 -2.84 1.64
C MET A 12 3.34 -2.15 1.05
N GLU A 13 3.12 -1.27 0.07
CA GLU A 13 4.21 -0.54 -0.56
C GLU A 13 4.92 0.40 0.41
N VAL A 14 4.17 1.11 1.25
CA VAL A 14 4.78 2.08 2.16
C VAL A 14 5.40 1.42 3.39
N GLY A 15 4.95 0.22 3.74
CA GLY A 15 5.53 -0.53 4.85
C GLY A 15 5.36 0.15 6.19
N GLU A 16 6.39 0.06 7.02
CA GLU A 16 6.33 0.52 8.40
C GLU A 16 6.22 2.03 8.54
N LYS A 17 6.62 2.75 7.53
CA LYS A 17 6.50 4.22 7.56
C LYS A 17 5.07 4.66 7.64
N GLY A 18 4.17 3.90 7.03
CA GLY A 18 2.78 4.27 6.98
C GLY A 18 2.52 5.39 5.99
N ILE A 19 1.28 5.83 5.95
CA ILE A 19 0.86 6.85 5.00
C ILE A 19 -0.32 7.61 5.60
N SER A 20 -0.42 8.89 5.25
CA SER A 20 -1.54 9.70 5.73
C SER A 20 -2.81 9.36 4.97
N VAL A 21 -3.95 9.63 5.60
CA VAL A 21 -5.25 9.39 4.98
C VAL A 21 -5.36 10.17 3.67
N GLN A 22 -4.92 11.42 3.67
CA GLN A 22 -5.03 12.26 2.49
C GLN A 22 -4.21 11.72 1.33
N LEU A 23 -2.97 11.33 1.62
CA LEU A 23 -2.09 10.84 0.57
C LEU A 23 -2.56 9.48 0.05
N LEU A 24 -3.03 8.63 0.95
CA LEU A 24 -3.58 7.33 0.57
C LEU A 24 -4.79 7.53 -0.36
N ALA A 25 -5.68 8.44 0.00
CA ALA A 25 -6.85 8.72 -0.83
C ALA A 25 -6.44 9.23 -2.21
N LYS A 26 -5.41 10.05 -2.26
CA LYS A 26 -4.92 10.59 -3.52
C LYS A 26 -4.36 9.49 -4.41
N HIS A 27 -3.63 8.54 -3.82
CA HIS A 27 -3.12 7.41 -4.58
C HIS A 27 -4.24 6.53 -5.13
N VAL A 28 -5.26 6.27 -4.32
CA VAL A 28 -6.42 5.51 -4.77
C VAL A 28 -7.13 6.26 -5.89
N TYR A 29 -7.29 7.57 -5.73
CA TYR A 29 -7.90 8.40 -6.75
C TYR A 29 -7.14 8.28 -8.08
N ASN A 30 -5.82 8.39 -8.01
CA ASN A 30 -5.00 8.33 -9.22
C ASN A 30 -5.10 6.97 -9.91
N ARG A 31 -5.21 5.90 -9.14
CA ARG A 31 -5.32 4.55 -9.71
C ARG A 31 -6.65 4.34 -10.43
N ASN A 32 -7.67 5.11 -10.08
CA ASN A 32 -9.01 4.94 -10.65
C ASN A 32 -9.39 6.03 -11.65
N SER A 33 -8.55 7.03 -11.81
CA SER A 33 -8.81 8.09 -12.78
C SER A 33 -8.34 7.67 -14.15
N THR A 34 -9.22 7.79 -15.13
CA THR A 34 -8.87 7.47 -16.51
C THR A 34 -9.30 8.60 -17.41
N LEU A 35 -8.97 8.48 -18.68
CA LEU A 35 -9.37 9.47 -19.67
C LEU A 35 -10.89 9.63 -19.74
N PHE A 36 -11.61 8.55 -19.51
CA PHE A 36 -13.05 8.53 -19.65
C PHE A 36 -13.81 8.55 -18.33
N PHE A 37 -13.11 8.42 -17.21
CA PHE A 37 -13.77 8.35 -15.91
C PHE A 37 -12.88 9.00 -14.85
N THR A 38 -13.46 9.95 -14.13
CA THR A 38 -12.76 10.62 -13.03
C THR A 38 -13.63 10.51 -11.78
N PRO A 39 -13.21 9.71 -10.79
CA PRO A 39 -14.01 9.59 -9.57
C PRO A 39 -13.96 10.87 -8.76
N ASP A 40 -14.88 10.96 -7.79
CA ASP A 40 -14.90 12.10 -6.88
C ASP A 40 -13.87 11.86 -5.77
N LEU A 41 -12.90 12.76 -5.66
CA LEU A 41 -11.85 12.62 -4.66
C LEU A 41 -12.41 12.63 -3.24
N ASN A 42 -13.45 13.43 -2.98
CA ASN A 42 -14.06 13.48 -1.66
C ASN A 42 -14.71 12.15 -1.29
N ASP A 43 -15.36 11.50 -2.24
CA ASP A 43 -15.96 10.20 -2.00
C ASP A 43 -14.89 9.16 -1.69
N ILE A 44 -13.79 9.19 -2.43
CA ILE A 44 -12.69 8.26 -2.20
C ILE A 44 -12.08 8.52 -0.84
N ARG A 45 -11.88 9.78 -0.48
CA ARG A 45 -11.30 10.12 0.82
C ARG A 45 -12.18 9.63 1.96
N ASN A 46 -13.49 9.81 1.83
CA ASN A 46 -14.42 9.31 2.83
C ASN A 46 -14.36 7.79 2.94
N TYR A 47 -14.30 7.12 1.80
CA TYR A 47 -14.20 5.67 1.77
C TYR A 47 -12.93 5.19 2.48
N VAL A 48 -11.79 5.79 2.12
CA VAL A 48 -10.50 5.43 2.70
C VAL A 48 -10.51 5.67 4.21
N GLN A 49 -11.03 6.81 4.63
CA GLN A 49 -11.08 7.14 6.05
C GLN A 49 -11.92 6.12 6.81
N GLN A 50 -13.09 5.79 6.29
CA GLN A 50 -13.96 4.81 6.94
C GLN A 50 -13.30 3.44 6.99
N TYR A 51 -12.65 3.05 5.92
CA TYR A 51 -11.96 1.76 5.88
C TYR A 51 -10.86 1.69 6.94
N LEU A 52 -10.05 2.73 7.03
CA LEU A 52 -8.96 2.77 8.01
C LEU A 52 -9.50 2.76 9.44
N LEU A 53 -10.53 3.55 9.71
CA LEU A 53 -11.12 3.58 11.03
C LEU A 53 -11.74 2.24 11.41
N LYS A 54 -12.44 1.63 10.47
CA LYS A 54 -13.10 0.35 10.72
C LYS A 54 -12.10 -0.75 11.01
N ASN A 55 -10.95 -0.71 10.37
CA ASN A 55 -9.96 -1.78 10.47
C ASN A 55 -8.82 -1.48 11.42
N SER A 56 -8.95 -0.45 12.25
CA SER A 56 -7.90 -0.10 13.22
C SER A 56 -8.45 0.11 14.63
N LYS A 57 -9.59 -0.50 14.94
CA LYS A 57 -10.26 -0.29 16.22
C LYS A 57 -9.60 -0.99 17.39
N SER A 58 -8.83 -2.02 17.11
CA SER A 58 -8.25 -2.88 18.15
C SER A 58 -6.76 -3.02 17.91
N PRO A 59 -5.97 -3.28 18.96
CA PRO A 59 -4.54 -3.56 18.77
C PRO A 59 -4.27 -4.77 17.89
N LEU A 60 -5.28 -5.63 17.70
CA LEU A 60 -5.15 -6.82 16.87
C LEU A 60 -5.75 -6.64 15.48
N SER A 61 -6.19 -5.45 15.15
CA SER A 61 -6.81 -5.19 13.85
C SER A 61 -5.78 -5.23 12.73
N LEU A 62 -6.28 -5.35 11.51
CA LEU A 62 -5.44 -5.45 10.31
C LEU A 62 -4.55 -4.23 10.12
N ILE A 63 -5.05 -3.07 10.49
CA ILE A 63 -4.37 -1.78 10.31
C ILE A 63 -4.17 -1.14 11.67
N GLU A 64 -3.12 -0.37 11.83
CA GLU A 64 -2.85 0.36 13.06
C GLU A 64 -2.38 1.76 12.75
N ALA A 65 -2.62 2.68 13.69
CA ALA A 65 -2.06 4.02 13.61
C ALA A 65 -0.57 3.95 13.93
N THR A 66 0.22 4.78 13.26
CA THR A 66 1.67 4.72 13.42
C THR A 66 2.19 5.50 14.63
N GLY A 67 1.31 6.22 15.32
CA GLY A 67 1.74 7.15 16.36
C GLY A 67 1.85 8.58 15.86
N LYS A 68 1.97 8.75 14.56
CA LYS A 68 1.91 10.07 13.94
C LYS A 68 0.47 10.33 13.53
N ARG A 69 -0.04 11.49 13.90
CA ARG A 69 -1.46 11.79 13.73
C ARG A 69 -1.88 11.65 12.27
N GLY A 70 -2.92 10.86 12.04
CA GLY A 70 -3.48 10.68 10.71
C GLY A 70 -2.72 9.72 9.81
N PHE A 71 -1.68 9.07 10.32
CA PHE A 71 -0.91 8.09 9.56
C PHE A 71 -1.25 6.68 9.99
N TYR A 72 -1.34 5.78 9.02
CA TYR A 72 -1.72 4.38 9.24
C TYR A 72 -0.77 3.45 8.49
N ARG A 73 -0.68 2.21 8.98
CA ARG A 73 0.13 1.17 8.34
C ARG A 73 -0.50 -0.19 8.64
N LEU A 74 -0.04 -1.21 7.93
CA LEU A 74 -0.46 -2.57 8.23
C LEU A 74 0.10 -3.00 9.58
N ASN A 75 -0.72 -3.72 10.34
CA ASN A 75 -0.35 -4.18 11.70
C ASN A 75 0.33 -5.55 11.60
N THR A 76 1.56 -5.56 11.11
CA THR A 76 2.25 -6.82 10.84
C THR A 76 2.76 -7.50 12.10
N GLN A 77 2.82 -6.79 13.21
CA GLN A 77 3.32 -7.38 14.46
C GLN A 77 2.24 -8.15 15.20
N ASN A 78 1.00 -7.67 15.16
CA ASN A 78 -0.07 -8.24 15.96
C ASN A 78 -1.21 -8.85 15.17
N ASN A 79 -1.14 -8.82 13.83
CA ASN A 79 -2.20 -9.36 12.97
C ASN A 79 -1.56 -10.30 11.95
N SER A 80 -1.97 -11.57 11.98
CA SER A 80 -1.36 -12.57 11.11
C SER A 80 -1.69 -12.34 9.64
N ASP A 81 -2.88 -11.83 9.34
CA ASP A 81 -3.26 -11.57 7.95
C ASP A 81 -2.41 -10.44 7.37
N ALA A 82 -2.18 -9.39 8.16
CA ALA A 82 -1.31 -8.31 7.71
C ALA A 82 0.11 -8.80 7.46
N ARG A 83 0.60 -9.67 8.33
CA ARG A 83 1.94 -10.25 8.17
C ARG A 83 2.03 -11.08 6.90
N GLN A 84 1.01 -11.89 6.65
CA GLN A 84 0.98 -12.75 5.48
C GLN A 84 0.93 -11.93 4.19
N LEU A 85 0.11 -10.87 4.17
CA LEU A 85 0.07 -9.99 3.02
C LEU A 85 1.43 -9.38 2.71
N MET A 86 2.14 -8.96 3.76
CA MET A 86 3.44 -8.34 3.58
C MET A 86 4.47 -9.33 3.07
N ILE A 87 4.42 -10.57 3.57
CA ILE A 87 5.34 -11.62 3.12
C ILE A 87 5.12 -11.89 1.63
N GLU A 88 3.88 -12.04 1.22
CA GLU A 88 3.56 -12.31 -0.18
C GLU A 88 3.99 -11.16 -1.08
N PHE A 89 3.77 -9.94 -0.62
CA PHE A 89 4.16 -8.75 -1.37
C PHE A 89 5.68 -8.72 -1.58
N ARG A 90 6.44 -9.01 -0.54
CA ARG A 90 7.91 -8.99 -0.63
C ARG A 90 8.42 -10.08 -1.55
N GLU A 91 7.79 -11.25 -1.53
CA GLU A 91 8.21 -12.34 -2.40
C GLU A 91 8.00 -11.99 -3.87
N GLU A 92 6.87 -11.38 -4.18
CA GLU A 92 6.59 -10.97 -5.55
C GLU A 92 7.60 -9.95 -6.05
N HIS A 93 7.93 -8.99 -5.20
CA HIS A 93 8.86 -7.94 -5.59
C HIS A 93 10.30 -8.43 -5.64
N ALA A 94 10.65 -9.39 -4.82
CA ALA A 94 11.97 -9.97 -4.88
C ALA A 94 12.21 -10.69 -6.21
N ILE A 95 11.19 -11.37 -6.69
CA ILE A 95 11.29 -12.06 -7.98
C ILE A 95 11.47 -11.04 -9.11
N GLU A 96 10.71 -9.97 -9.07
CA GLU A 96 10.81 -8.92 -10.08
C GLU A 96 12.20 -8.28 -10.08
N GLU A 97 12.72 -8.01 -8.90
CA GLU A 97 14.05 -7.41 -8.78
C GLU A 97 15.13 -8.31 -9.32
N LYS A 98 15.03 -9.60 -9.07
CA LYS A 98 16.01 -10.54 -9.57
C LYS A 98 16.03 -10.58 -11.09
N GLU A 99 14.89 -10.45 -11.70
CA GLU A 99 14.82 -10.46 -13.16
C GLU A 99 15.43 -9.21 -13.76
N GLU A 100 15.24 -8.07 -13.11
CA GLU A 100 15.75 -6.81 -13.63
C GLU A 100 17.23 -6.61 -13.39
N LYS A 101 17.71 -6.98 -12.21
CA LYS A 101 19.09 -6.74 -11.84
C LYS A 101 20.12 -7.37 -12.77
N PRO A 102 19.96 -8.63 -13.13
CA PRO A 102 20.96 -9.24 -14.03
C PRO A 102 21.10 -8.49 -15.35
N SER A 103 20.01 -8.02 -15.88
CA SER A 103 20.09 -7.26 -17.13
C SER A 103 20.87 -5.98 -16.97
N LYS A 104 20.62 -5.27 -15.89
CA LYS A 104 21.33 -4.01 -15.63
C LYS A 104 22.79 -4.26 -15.40
N ASP A 105 23.12 -5.27 -14.64
CA ASP A 105 24.52 -5.57 -14.34
C ASP A 105 25.30 -5.87 -15.59
N LEU A 106 24.71 -6.62 -16.47
CA LEU A 106 25.37 -6.96 -17.69
C LEU A 106 25.67 -5.74 -18.52
N SER A 107 24.76 -4.81 -18.57
CA SER A 107 25.01 -3.61 -19.34
C SER A 107 26.12 -2.79 -18.75
N LEU A 108 26.26 -2.77 -17.44
CA LEU A 108 27.34 -2.05 -16.81
C LEU A 108 28.66 -2.70 -17.06
N ASP A 109 28.70 -3.99 -16.97
CA ASP A 109 29.94 -4.71 -17.10
C ASP A 109 30.55 -4.58 -18.45
N LEU A 110 29.76 -4.43 -19.40
CA LEU A 110 30.30 -4.27 -20.70
C LEU A 110 30.99 -3.01 -20.90
N PHE A 111 30.78 -2.74 -20.14
CA PHE A 111 31.31 -1.93 -20.13
C PHE A 111 31.66 -1.82 -19.21
N SER A 112 31.55 -2.27 -18.99
CA SER A 112 32.04 -2.66 -18.10
C SER A 112 31.73 -3.56 -17.70
#